data_150693c7018c33158a8eb685bc9fce66
#
_entry.id   150693c7018c33158a8eb685bc9fce66
#
_cell.length_a   1.000
_cell.length_b   1.000
_cell.length_c   1.000
_cell.angle_alpha   90.00
_cell.angle_beta   90.00
_cell.angle_gamma   90.00
#
_symmetry.space_group_name_H-M   'P 1'
#
loop_
_entity.id
_entity.type
_entity.pdbx_description
1 polymer ?
#
loop_
_entity_poly.entity_id
_entity_poly.type
_entity_poly.pdbx_seq_one_letter_code
_entity_poly.pdbx_strand_id
1 'polypeptide(L)'
;MSAAAEPAAGTGGDRPAAMRFIMVAVLIDFLAVGLIIPVLPALVGQFTANPAEQTRWYGWVAFTYAAASFVAAPMLGALSDRYGRRPVLLLGFCGLALNFFATALATSLWMLLASRVVGGAMQANAAVANAYVADITPPEQRARRFGLLGAMFGIGFILGPVMGGLLGGIDLRLPFFVAGALALLNLLYGVFVLPESLPAERRRNVTWSAANPLSSLRALARLKGVGLLMPVLACVGLAQFTLYTVWVLYTTFKFGWGPTQNGWSLFAVGTVAALVQGVLLGRILKLVTPQRLAVLALCSAMVANIGYGLATEGWMIYAIILMNLLGNTVGAALQSLVSGAASGSEQGQT
;
A
#
# COMPACT_ATOMS: atom_id res chain seq x y z
N MET A 1 6.36 -57.83 -13.07
CA MET A 1 6.68 -56.98 -11.89
C MET A 1 6.87 -55.57 -12.41
N SER A 2 5.79 -54.79 -12.36
CA SER A 2 5.79 -53.38 -12.79
C SER A 2 6.04 -52.54 -11.56
N ALA A 3 7.17 -51.83 -11.51
CA ALA A 3 7.46 -50.83 -10.49
C ALA A 3 6.59 -49.61 -10.76
N ALA A 4 5.60 -49.41 -9.91
CA ALA A 4 4.83 -48.15 -9.90
C ALA A 4 5.77 -47.03 -9.50
N ALA A 5 5.98 -46.07 -10.41
CA ALA A 5 6.66 -44.80 -10.09
C ALA A 5 5.83 -44.03 -9.08
N GLU A 6 6.37 -43.81 -7.89
CA GLU A 6 5.81 -42.89 -6.93
C GLU A 6 5.69 -41.50 -7.57
N PRO A 7 4.54 -40.83 -7.44
CA PRO A 7 4.42 -39.44 -7.89
C PRO A 7 5.32 -38.54 -7.02
N ALA A 8 6.24 -37.86 -7.66
CA ALA A 8 7.11 -36.89 -7.03
C ALA A 8 6.29 -35.93 -6.15
N ALA A 9 6.53 -35.98 -4.85
CA ALA A 9 5.88 -35.15 -3.86
C ALA A 9 5.95 -33.67 -4.25
N GLY A 10 4.80 -33.07 -4.52
CA GLY A 10 4.68 -31.68 -4.87
C GLY A 10 5.28 -30.79 -3.77
N THR A 11 6.29 -30.01 -4.13
CA THR A 11 7.02 -29.06 -3.27
C THR A 11 6.21 -27.80 -2.90
N GLY A 12 4.91 -27.94 -2.77
CA GLY A 12 3.98 -26.89 -2.27
C GLY A 12 3.59 -27.08 -0.82
N GLY A 13 4.50 -27.62 0.02
CA GLY A 13 4.25 -27.79 1.45
C GLY A 13 4.20 -26.45 2.17
N ASP A 14 3.26 -26.34 3.11
CA ASP A 14 3.16 -25.18 4.04
C ASP A 14 4.53 -24.95 4.71
N ARG A 15 5.14 -23.77 4.47
CA ARG A 15 6.42 -23.39 5.05
C ARG A 15 6.17 -22.31 6.13
N PRO A 16 5.82 -22.69 7.36
CA PRO A 16 5.38 -21.77 8.40
C PRO A 16 6.46 -20.75 8.80
N ALA A 17 7.74 -21.10 8.68
CA ALA A 17 8.84 -20.18 8.95
C ALA A 17 8.93 -19.05 7.88
N ALA A 18 8.83 -19.42 6.59
CA ALA A 18 8.81 -18.46 5.51
C ALA A 18 7.58 -17.53 5.57
N MET A 19 6.43 -18.05 5.97
CA MET A 19 5.22 -17.26 6.14
C MET A 19 5.37 -16.25 7.30
N ARG A 20 5.89 -16.67 8.44
CA ARG A 20 6.17 -15.75 9.58
C ARG A 20 7.14 -14.66 9.18
N PHE A 21 8.20 -15.01 8.44
CA PHE A 21 9.14 -14.02 7.91
C PHE A 21 8.44 -12.96 7.06
N ILE A 22 7.69 -13.38 6.03
CA ILE A 22 7.09 -12.42 5.08
C ILE A 22 6.05 -11.52 5.78
N MET A 23 5.34 -12.02 6.79
CA MET A 23 4.43 -11.22 7.61
C MET A 23 5.16 -10.13 8.39
N VAL A 24 6.27 -10.47 9.03
CA VAL A 24 7.11 -9.50 9.77
C VAL A 24 7.73 -8.50 8.79
N ALA A 25 8.22 -8.96 7.64
CA ALA A 25 8.79 -8.11 6.62
C ALA A 25 7.78 -7.09 6.10
N VAL A 26 6.57 -7.52 5.78
CA VAL A 26 5.48 -6.63 5.33
C VAL A 26 5.08 -5.64 6.42
N LEU A 27 4.98 -6.08 7.67
CA LEU A 27 4.69 -5.18 8.79
C LEU A 27 5.75 -4.08 8.92
N ILE A 28 7.04 -4.44 8.87
CA ILE A 28 8.15 -3.50 8.97
C ILE A 28 8.14 -2.52 7.79
N ASP A 29 7.90 -2.99 6.56
CA ASP A 29 7.83 -2.15 5.37
C ASP A 29 6.72 -1.10 5.49
N PHE A 30 5.51 -1.50 5.88
CA PHE A 30 4.40 -0.56 6.02
C PHE A 30 4.52 0.35 7.23
N LEU A 31 5.15 -0.11 8.31
CA LEU A 31 5.52 0.73 9.44
C LEU A 31 6.50 1.82 8.98
N ALA A 32 7.55 1.44 8.24
CA ALA A 32 8.55 2.36 7.71
C ALA A 32 7.95 3.40 6.74
N VAL A 33 7.05 2.97 5.86
CA VAL A 33 6.30 3.90 4.98
C VAL A 33 5.40 4.82 5.80
N GLY A 34 4.69 4.29 6.80
CA GLY A 34 3.81 5.06 7.67
C GLY A 34 4.55 6.14 8.47
N LEU A 35 5.77 5.85 8.95
CA LEU A 35 6.63 6.78 9.70
C LEU A 35 6.86 8.11 8.96
N ILE A 36 7.00 8.07 7.65
CA ILE A 36 7.39 9.26 6.87
C ILE A 36 6.20 10.15 6.47
N ILE A 37 4.98 9.62 6.48
CA ILE A 37 3.80 10.34 5.97
C ILE A 37 3.59 11.69 6.70
N PRO A 38 3.57 11.76 8.04
CA PRO A 38 3.29 13.00 8.75
C PRO A 38 4.44 14.02 8.71
N VAL A 39 5.65 13.62 8.34
CA VAL A 39 6.86 14.45 8.41
C VAL A 39 7.40 14.90 7.06
N LEU A 40 7.12 14.16 5.99
CA LEU A 40 7.67 14.46 4.66
C LEU A 40 7.30 15.86 4.14
N PRO A 41 6.04 16.35 4.28
CA PRO A 41 5.71 17.72 3.87
C PRO A 41 6.47 18.79 4.65
N ALA A 42 6.66 18.59 5.98
CA ALA A 42 7.42 19.50 6.82
C ALA A 42 8.92 19.49 6.45
N LEU A 43 9.49 18.33 6.12
CA LEU A 43 10.87 18.22 5.64
C LEU A 43 11.06 18.98 4.32
N VAL A 44 10.13 18.88 3.37
CA VAL A 44 10.15 19.67 2.12
C VAL A 44 10.09 21.16 2.45
N GLY A 45 9.28 21.56 3.44
CA GLY A 45 9.17 22.94 3.91
C GLY A 45 10.48 23.55 4.40
N GLN A 46 11.45 22.74 4.90
CA GLN A 46 12.77 23.24 5.30
C GLN A 46 13.62 23.80 4.15
N PHE A 47 13.29 23.42 2.91
CA PHE A 47 14.04 23.80 1.69
C PHE A 47 13.27 24.80 0.82
N THR A 48 12.13 25.32 1.27
CA THR A 48 11.24 26.21 0.49
C THR A 48 11.02 27.53 1.21
N ALA A 49 10.84 28.61 0.44
CA ALA A 49 10.71 29.95 1.00
C ALA A 49 9.28 30.28 1.48
N ASN A 50 8.27 29.59 0.94
CA ASN A 50 6.87 29.90 1.24
C ASN A 50 5.95 28.68 1.05
N PRO A 51 4.71 28.69 1.60
CA PRO A 51 3.77 27.58 1.50
C PRO A 51 3.39 27.15 0.07
N ALA A 52 3.32 28.09 -0.87
CA ALA A 52 3.00 27.78 -2.26
C ALA A 52 4.13 26.99 -2.93
N GLU A 53 5.36 27.37 -2.66
CA GLU A 53 6.55 26.63 -3.11
C GLU A 53 6.63 25.26 -2.47
N GLN A 54 6.39 25.16 -1.17
CA GLN A 54 6.34 23.87 -0.44
C GLN A 54 5.29 22.94 -1.04
N THR A 55 4.09 23.40 -1.32
CA THR A 55 3.03 22.60 -1.94
C THR A 55 3.43 22.10 -3.32
N ARG A 56 4.02 22.97 -4.15
CA ARG A 56 4.48 22.58 -5.49
C ARG A 56 5.58 21.52 -5.45
N TRP A 57 6.61 21.71 -4.62
CA TRP A 57 7.69 20.76 -4.49
C TRP A 57 7.25 19.43 -3.87
N TYR A 58 6.37 19.49 -2.86
CA TYR A 58 5.78 18.27 -2.32
C TYR A 58 4.98 17.50 -3.37
N GLY A 59 4.23 18.21 -4.23
CA GLY A 59 3.55 17.61 -5.38
C GLY A 59 4.53 16.88 -6.32
N TRP A 60 5.68 17.48 -6.64
CA TRP A 60 6.71 16.83 -7.45
C TRP A 60 7.32 15.61 -6.74
N VAL A 61 7.59 15.71 -5.45
CA VAL A 61 8.11 14.59 -4.62
C VAL A 61 7.13 13.42 -4.61
N ALA A 62 5.84 13.67 -4.42
CA ALA A 62 4.80 12.65 -4.44
C ALA A 62 4.60 12.05 -5.85
N PHE A 63 4.57 12.90 -6.89
CA PHE A 63 4.44 12.47 -8.29
C PHE A 63 5.60 11.59 -8.72
N THR A 64 6.84 12.01 -8.43
CA THR A 64 8.04 11.25 -8.78
C THR A 64 8.04 9.85 -8.16
N TYR A 65 7.64 9.75 -6.90
CA TYR A 65 7.50 8.47 -6.21
C TYR A 65 6.44 7.59 -6.88
N ALA A 66 5.25 8.13 -7.14
CA ALA A 66 4.16 7.39 -7.76
C ALA A 66 4.49 6.95 -9.19
N ALA A 67 5.11 7.82 -9.99
CA ALA A 67 5.54 7.53 -11.35
C ALA A 67 6.62 6.42 -11.38
N ALA A 68 7.63 6.52 -10.51
CA ALA A 68 8.66 5.49 -10.39
C ALA A 68 8.06 4.14 -9.97
N SER A 69 7.13 4.13 -8.99
CA SER A 69 6.43 2.93 -8.54
C SER A 69 5.59 2.31 -9.65
N PHE A 70 4.85 3.12 -10.41
CA PHE A 70 4.01 2.65 -11.51
C PHE A 70 4.82 1.97 -12.62
N VAL A 71 5.96 2.55 -12.98
CA VAL A 71 6.85 1.98 -14.02
C VAL A 71 7.57 0.73 -13.50
N ALA A 72 8.06 0.78 -12.26
CA ALA A 72 8.88 -0.30 -11.71
C ALA A 72 8.07 -1.54 -11.30
N ALA A 73 6.79 -1.40 -10.93
CA ALA A 73 5.97 -2.52 -10.43
C ALA A 73 5.92 -3.72 -11.39
N PRO A 74 5.56 -3.58 -12.68
CA PRO A 74 5.55 -4.70 -13.61
C PRO A 74 6.97 -5.21 -13.91
N MET A 75 7.97 -4.34 -13.90
CA MET A 75 9.38 -4.72 -14.14
C MET A 75 9.91 -5.60 -13.01
N LEU A 76 9.70 -5.20 -11.75
CA LEU A 76 10.12 -5.99 -10.59
C LEU A 76 9.34 -7.30 -10.49
N GLY A 77 8.05 -7.30 -10.84
CA GLY A 77 7.27 -8.52 -10.99
C GLY A 77 7.91 -9.49 -11.97
N ALA A 78 8.19 -9.04 -13.19
CA ALA A 78 8.83 -9.83 -14.23
C ALA A 78 10.26 -10.30 -13.86
N LEU A 79 11.05 -9.41 -13.23
CA LEU A 79 12.38 -9.78 -12.72
C LEU A 79 12.29 -10.87 -11.65
N SER A 80 11.29 -10.80 -10.77
CA SER A 80 11.09 -11.81 -9.73
C SER A 80 10.63 -13.17 -10.30
N ASP A 81 9.92 -13.18 -11.42
CA ASP A 81 9.56 -14.41 -12.15
C ASP A 81 10.79 -15.05 -12.82
N ARG A 82 11.78 -14.25 -13.23
CA ARG A 82 12.99 -14.74 -13.91
C ARG A 82 14.10 -15.14 -12.95
N TYR A 83 14.42 -14.28 -11.98
CA TYR A 83 15.59 -14.46 -11.11
C TYR A 83 15.24 -15.14 -9.78
N GLY A 84 13.96 -15.27 -9.46
CA GLY A 84 13.44 -15.75 -8.19
C GLY A 84 12.89 -14.62 -7.33
N ARG A 85 12.04 -14.97 -6.38
CA ARG A 85 11.38 -13.99 -5.49
C ARG A 85 12.35 -13.38 -4.50
N ARG A 86 13.20 -14.21 -3.89
CA ARG A 86 14.14 -13.80 -2.83
C ARG A 86 15.10 -12.69 -3.26
N PRO A 87 15.87 -12.80 -4.36
CA PRO A 87 16.81 -11.75 -4.77
C PRO A 87 16.13 -10.41 -5.00
N VAL A 88 14.93 -10.41 -5.60
CA VAL A 88 14.20 -9.18 -5.92
C VAL A 88 13.62 -8.54 -4.64
N LEU A 89 13.12 -9.34 -3.67
CA LEU A 89 12.70 -8.84 -2.37
C LEU A 89 13.87 -8.18 -1.61
N LEU A 90 15.03 -8.85 -1.58
CA LEU A 90 16.21 -8.30 -0.91
C LEU A 90 16.71 -7.02 -1.58
N LEU A 91 16.69 -6.95 -2.92
CA LEU A 91 17.00 -5.73 -3.66
C LEU A 91 16.04 -4.59 -3.27
N GLY A 92 14.74 -4.89 -3.14
CA GLY A 92 13.73 -3.93 -2.70
C GLY A 92 13.98 -3.41 -1.29
N PHE A 93 14.28 -4.28 -0.32
CA PHE A 93 14.61 -3.85 1.06
C PHE A 93 15.88 -3.00 1.10
N CYS A 94 16.91 -3.38 0.33
CA CYS A 94 18.12 -2.59 0.19
C CYS A 94 17.84 -1.19 -0.36
N GLY A 95 17.07 -1.11 -1.45
CA GLY A 95 16.70 0.16 -2.07
C GLY A 95 15.82 1.03 -1.17
N LEU A 96 14.92 0.45 -0.38
CA LEU A 96 14.12 1.18 0.61
C LEU A 96 14.99 1.73 1.73
N ALA A 97 15.93 0.96 2.28
CA ALA A 97 16.87 1.43 3.28
C ALA A 97 17.70 2.61 2.75
N LEU A 98 18.24 2.47 1.53
CA LEU A 98 19.00 3.53 0.86
C LEU A 98 18.16 4.79 0.67
N ASN A 99 16.90 4.64 0.19
CA ASN A 99 15.97 5.76 0.03
C ASN A 99 15.71 6.51 1.35
N PHE A 100 15.48 5.78 2.45
CA PHE A 100 15.20 6.43 3.73
C PHE A 100 16.43 7.15 4.28
N PHE A 101 17.61 6.55 4.26
CA PHE A 101 18.84 7.23 4.67
C PHE A 101 19.18 8.41 3.76
N ALA A 102 19.04 8.28 2.44
CA ALA A 102 19.23 9.38 1.52
C ALA A 102 18.26 10.54 1.80
N THR A 103 16.99 10.24 2.14
CA THR A 103 16.01 11.25 2.54
C THR A 103 16.38 11.91 3.87
N ALA A 104 16.83 11.14 4.87
CA ALA A 104 17.27 11.65 6.17
C ALA A 104 18.47 12.61 6.03
N LEU A 105 19.38 12.30 5.14
CA LEU A 105 20.60 13.08 4.88
C LEU A 105 20.43 14.15 3.81
N ALA A 106 19.22 14.31 3.25
CA ALA A 106 18.98 15.26 2.18
C ALA A 106 19.31 16.70 2.61
N THR A 107 20.03 17.41 1.76
CA THR A 107 20.42 18.82 1.92
C THR A 107 19.78 19.71 0.86
N SER A 108 19.05 19.13 -0.09
CA SER A 108 18.38 19.86 -1.17
C SER A 108 17.13 19.15 -1.66
N LEU A 109 16.23 19.90 -2.30
CA LEU A 109 15.01 19.35 -2.94
C LEU A 109 15.33 18.36 -4.05
N TRP A 110 16.41 18.55 -4.79
CA TRP A 110 16.85 17.63 -5.83
C TRP A 110 17.28 16.27 -5.27
N MET A 111 17.95 16.28 -4.13
CA MET A 111 18.31 15.04 -3.43
C MET A 111 17.04 14.31 -2.92
N LEU A 112 16.04 15.04 -2.44
CA LEU A 112 14.74 14.48 -2.10
C LEU A 112 14.05 13.85 -3.31
N LEU A 113 14.03 14.52 -4.46
CA LEU A 113 13.47 13.96 -5.70
C LEU A 113 14.20 12.68 -6.13
N ALA A 114 15.54 12.70 -6.12
CA ALA A 114 16.33 11.52 -6.47
C ALA A 114 16.04 10.33 -5.56
N SER A 115 15.94 10.58 -4.24
CA SER A 115 15.56 9.53 -3.27
C SER A 115 14.15 8.98 -3.56
N ARG A 116 13.20 9.81 -4.01
CA ARG A 116 11.84 9.36 -4.36
C ARG A 116 11.80 8.46 -5.59
N VAL A 117 12.69 8.66 -6.57
CA VAL A 117 12.83 7.73 -7.71
C VAL A 117 13.21 6.34 -7.21
N VAL A 118 14.24 6.26 -6.36
CA VAL A 118 14.69 4.98 -5.78
C VAL A 118 13.59 4.36 -4.91
N GLY A 119 13.01 5.15 -3.99
CA GLY A 119 11.96 4.66 -3.09
C GLY A 119 10.72 4.18 -3.82
N GLY A 120 10.24 4.92 -4.82
CA GLY A 120 9.09 4.52 -5.64
C GLY A 120 9.38 3.24 -6.43
N ALA A 121 10.54 3.15 -7.07
CA ALA A 121 10.92 1.96 -7.81
C ALA A 121 10.97 0.71 -6.91
N MET A 122 11.47 0.84 -5.67
CA MET A 122 11.61 -0.28 -4.74
C MET A 122 10.32 -0.61 -3.98
N GLN A 123 9.32 0.29 -3.95
CA GLN A 123 8.01 0.06 -3.32
C GLN A 123 7.21 -1.08 -3.98
N ALA A 124 7.53 -1.46 -5.21
CA ALA A 124 6.92 -2.59 -5.89
C ALA A 124 7.16 -3.97 -5.21
N ASN A 125 7.96 -3.99 -4.14
CA ASN A 125 8.18 -5.15 -3.27
C ASN A 125 6.87 -5.79 -2.76
N ALA A 126 5.82 -5.01 -2.54
CA ALA A 126 4.52 -5.53 -2.12
C ALA A 126 3.93 -6.54 -3.14
N ALA A 127 4.09 -6.29 -4.44
CA ALA A 127 3.64 -7.21 -5.48
C ALA A 127 4.44 -8.53 -5.45
N VAL A 128 5.75 -8.45 -5.25
CA VAL A 128 6.63 -9.63 -5.15
C VAL A 128 6.34 -10.41 -3.86
N ALA A 129 6.06 -9.72 -2.74
CA ALA A 129 5.66 -10.36 -1.49
C ALA A 129 4.33 -11.13 -1.63
N ASN A 130 3.34 -10.56 -2.31
CA ASN A 130 2.09 -11.26 -2.62
C ASN A 130 2.33 -12.51 -3.48
N ALA A 131 3.18 -12.41 -4.51
CA ALA A 131 3.55 -13.56 -5.34
C ALA A 131 4.30 -14.63 -4.53
N TYR A 132 5.22 -14.22 -3.66
CA TYR A 132 5.93 -15.11 -2.74
C TYR A 132 4.95 -15.91 -1.85
N VAL A 133 3.96 -15.23 -1.25
CA VAL A 133 2.93 -15.87 -0.43
C VAL A 133 2.08 -16.84 -1.25
N ALA A 134 1.73 -16.47 -2.50
CA ALA A 134 1.00 -17.36 -3.40
C ALA A 134 1.79 -18.65 -3.72
N ASP A 135 3.12 -18.52 -3.88
CA ASP A 135 4.01 -19.65 -4.21
C ASP A 135 4.15 -20.66 -3.04
N ILE A 136 4.16 -20.18 -1.79
CA ILE A 136 4.35 -21.01 -0.59
C ILE A 136 3.05 -21.48 0.07
N THR A 137 1.87 -21.08 -0.47
CA THR A 137 0.58 -21.30 0.17
C THR A 137 -0.31 -22.19 -0.71
N PRO A 138 -0.82 -23.32 -0.18
CA PRO A 138 -1.84 -24.11 -0.85
C PRO A 138 -3.09 -23.28 -1.20
N PRO A 139 -3.78 -23.55 -2.33
CA PRO A 139 -4.94 -22.77 -2.79
C PRO A 139 -6.01 -22.54 -1.72
N GLU A 140 -6.29 -23.55 -0.91
CA GLU A 140 -7.34 -23.56 0.12
C GLU A 140 -7.03 -22.59 1.28
N GLN A 141 -5.75 -22.30 1.52
CA GLN A 141 -5.28 -21.41 2.60
C GLN A 141 -4.98 -19.98 2.12
N ARG A 142 -4.96 -19.72 0.81
CA ARG A 142 -4.56 -18.42 0.24
C ARG A 142 -5.37 -17.27 0.78
N ALA A 143 -6.69 -17.39 0.82
CA ALA A 143 -7.57 -16.32 1.34
C ALA A 143 -7.21 -15.93 2.78
N ARG A 144 -6.95 -16.91 3.65
CA ARG A 144 -6.54 -16.68 5.04
C ARG A 144 -5.16 -16.02 5.13
N ARG A 145 -4.18 -16.46 4.31
CA ARG A 145 -2.81 -15.93 4.32
C ARG A 145 -2.75 -14.50 3.78
N PHE A 146 -3.47 -14.19 2.71
CA PHE A 146 -3.61 -12.82 2.21
C PHE A 146 -4.34 -11.91 3.20
N GLY A 147 -5.34 -12.43 3.92
CA GLY A 147 -5.98 -11.71 5.01
C GLY A 147 -5.00 -11.33 6.14
N LEU A 148 -4.09 -12.22 6.50
CA LEU A 148 -3.03 -11.93 7.47
C LEU A 148 -2.04 -10.88 6.97
N LEU A 149 -1.65 -10.92 5.68
CA LEU A 149 -0.83 -9.87 5.08
C LEU A 149 -1.54 -8.51 5.12
N GLY A 150 -2.83 -8.49 4.80
CA GLY A 150 -3.65 -7.28 4.92
C GLY A 150 -3.73 -6.75 6.35
N ALA A 151 -3.77 -7.63 7.35
CA ALA A 151 -3.72 -7.23 8.76
C ALA A 151 -2.36 -6.61 9.13
N MET A 152 -1.23 -7.18 8.65
CA MET A 152 0.11 -6.60 8.86
C MET A 152 0.25 -5.23 8.19
N PHE A 153 -0.27 -5.09 6.96
CA PHE A 153 -0.39 -3.79 6.28
C PHE A 153 -1.15 -2.78 7.16
N GLY A 154 -2.35 -3.16 7.63
CA GLY A 154 -3.20 -2.30 8.46
C GLY A 154 -2.51 -1.87 9.75
N ILE A 155 -1.89 -2.79 10.49
CA ILE A 155 -1.16 -2.50 11.73
C ILE A 155 0.01 -1.54 11.46
N GLY A 156 0.83 -1.81 10.43
CA GLY A 156 1.94 -0.94 10.06
C GLY A 156 1.48 0.47 9.68
N PHE A 157 0.39 0.56 8.93
CA PHE A 157 -0.19 1.84 8.48
C PHE A 157 -0.89 2.62 9.60
N ILE A 158 -1.36 1.95 10.66
CA ILE A 158 -1.92 2.61 11.86
C ILE A 158 -0.80 3.12 12.77
N LEU A 159 0.17 2.26 13.09
CA LEU A 159 1.23 2.59 14.05
C LEU A 159 2.30 3.51 13.46
N GLY A 160 2.60 3.36 12.16
CA GLY A 160 3.63 4.14 11.48
C GLY A 160 3.45 5.64 11.63
N PRO A 161 2.31 6.23 11.26
CA PRO A 161 2.09 7.66 11.38
C PRO A 161 2.18 8.21 12.81
N VAL A 162 1.73 7.44 13.82
CA VAL A 162 1.88 7.86 15.23
C VAL A 162 3.34 7.93 15.62
N MET A 163 4.08 6.86 15.34
CA MET A 163 5.52 6.82 15.61
C MET A 163 6.26 7.91 14.83
N GLY A 164 5.91 8.09 13.56
CA GLY A 164 6.47 9.15 12.71
C GLY A 164 6.15 10.54 13.20
N GLY A 165 4.92 10.77 13.66
CA GLY A 165 4.50 12.04 14.24
C GLY A 165 5.20 12.36 15.56
N LEU A 166 5.35 11.38 16.46
CA LEU A 166 6.06 11.55 17.73
C LEU A 166 7.55 11.80 17.51
N LEU A 167 8.21 10.99 16.69
CA LEU A 167 9.63 11.17 16.36
C LEU A 167 9.88 12.47 15.58
N GLY A 168 8.99 12.81 14.64
CA GLY A 168 9.04 14.04 13.85
C GLY A 168 8.77 15.30 14.66
N GLY A 169 8.10 15.17 15.81
CA GLY A 169 7.95 16.24 16.79
C GLY A 169 9.24 16.56 17.55
N ILE A 170 10.20 15.60 17.61
CA ILE A 170 11.54 15.79 18.18
C ILE A 170 12.50 16.34 17.12
N ASP A 171 12.60 15.64 15.99
CA ASP A 171 13.39 16.02 14.82
C ASP A 171 12.77 15.47 13.54
N LEU A 172 12.64 16.30 12.49
CA LEU A 172 12.00 15.92 11.23
C LEU A 172 12.76 14.83 10.47
N ARG A 173 14.02 14.61 10.74
CA ARG A 173 14.86 13.60 10.07
C ARG A 173 14.86 12.26 10.81
N LEU A 174 14.56 12.27 12.11
CA LEU A 174 14.59 11.08 12.95
C LEU A 174 13.68 9.94 12.44
N PRO A 175 12.43 10.19 11.99
CA PRO A 175 11.58 9.14 11.41
C PRO A 175 12.22 8.44 10.21
N PHE A 176 12.96 9.17 9.37
CA PHE A 176 13.64 8.59 8.20
C PHE A 176 14.83 7.71 8.59
N PHE A 177 15.62 8.10 9.61
CA PHE A 177 16.67 7.25 10.16
C PHE A 177 16.10 5.96 10.75
N VAL A 178 15.00 6.06 11.51
CA VAL A 178 14.32 4.88 12.09
C VAL A 178 13.76 3.99 10.98
N ALA A 179 13.09 4.56 9.98
CA ALA A 179 12.58 3.81 8.82
C ALA A 179 13.71 3.12 8.05
N GLY A 180 14.84 3.82 7.85
CA GLY A 180 16.04 3.26 7.23
C GLY A 180 16.63 2.10 8.02
N ALA A 181 16.71 2.23 9.35
CA ALA A 181 17.18 1.16 10.23
C ALA A 181 16.24 -0.05 10.20
N LEU A 182 14.92 0.16 10.21
CA LEU A 182 13.92 -0.92 10.09
C LEU A 182 14.03 -1.64 8.73
N ALA A 183 14.19 -0.90 7.64
CA ALA A 183 14.38 -1.49 6.31
C ALA A 183 15.69 -2.29 6.21
N LEU A 184 16.78 -1.79 6.84
CA LEU A 184 18.05 -2.49 6.93
C LEU A 184 17.93 -3.77 7.77
N LEU A 185 17.23 -3.72 8.90
CA LEU A 185 16.95 -4.91 9.72
C LEU A 185 16.13 -5.93 8.94
N ASN A 186 15.15 -5.46 8.14
CA ASN A 186 14.36 -6.32 7.28
C ASN A 186 15.21 -6.98 6.18
N LEU A 187 16.14 -6.23 5.58
CA LEU A 187 17.12 -6.76 4.65
C LEU A 187 18.00 -7.84 5.29
N LEU A 188 18.59 -7.55 6.44
CA LEU A 188 19.43 -8.51 7.16
C LEU A 188 18.65 -9.78 7.54
N TYR A 189 17.45 -9.61 8.11
CA TYR A 189 16.56 -10.72 8.41
C TYR A 189 16.25 -11.55 7.16
N GLY A 190 15.99 -10.89 6.02
CA GLY A 190 15.74 -11.55 4.74
C GLY A 190 16.95 -12.33 4.20
N VAL A 191 18.15 -11.78 4.35
CA VAL A 191 19.39 -12.46 3.92
C VAL A 191 19.58 -13.79 4.66
N PHE A 192 19.30 -13.82 5.97
CA PHE A 192 19.55 -15.01 6.80
C PHE A 192 18.38 -15.98 6.86
N VAL A 193 17.14 -15.52 6.74
CA VAL A 193 15.96 -16.31 7.04
C VAL A 193 15.08 -16.62 5.81
N LEU A 194 15.08 -15.73 4.78
CA LEU A 194 14.16 -15.87 3.65
C LEU A 194 14.65 -16.97 2.68
N PRO A 195 13.95 -18.13 2.54
CA PRO A 195 14.25 -19.09 1.49
C PRO A 195 13.73 -18.63 0.14
N GLU A 196 14.21 -19.21 -0.95
CA GLU A 196 13.62 -18.99 -2.28
C GLU A 196 12.29 -19.73 -2.38
N SER A 197 11.25 -19.06 -2.92
CA SER A 197 9.93 -19.65 -3.11
C SER A 197 9.71 -20.17 -4.53
N LEU A 198 10.42 -19.61 -5.51
CA LEU A 198 10.29 -19.97 -6.93
C LEU A 198 11.45 -20.84 -7.38
N PRO A 199 11.25 -22.18 -7.51
CA PRO A 199 12.26 -23.10 -8.02
C PRO A 199 12.72 -22.72 -9.43
N ALA A 200 13.97 -23.05 -9.78
CA ALA A 200 14.57 -22.67 -11.06
C ALA A 200 13.76 -23.17 -12.27
N GLU A 201 13.13 -24.35 -12.14
CA GLU A 201 12.33 -25.02 -13.19
C GLU A 201 11.01 -24.27 -13.46
N ARG A 202 10.52 -23.48 -12.53
CA ARG A 202 9.27 -22.69 -12.66
C ARG A 202 9.52 -21.24 -13.06
N ARG A 203 10.78 -20.81 -13.19
CA ARG A 203 11.14 -19.47 -13.62
C ARG A 203 10.76 -19.24 -15.07
N ARG A 204 10.24 -18.06 -15.37
CA ARG A 204 9.80 -17.68 -16.72
C ARG A 204 10.77 -16.68 -17.34
N ASN A 205 10.95 -16.75 -18.65
CA ASN A 205 11.67 -15.70 -19.36
C ASN A 205 10.84 -14.42 -19.38
N VAL A 206 11.49 -13.29 -19.06
CA VAL A 206 10.85 -11.98 -19.12
C VAL A 206 10.52 -11.64 -20.56
N THR A 207 9.24 -11.45 -20.85
CA THR A 207 8.79 -10.80 -22.06
C THR A 207 8.46 -9.35 -21.75
N TRP A 208 9.14 -8.41 -22.41
CA TRP A 208 8.93 -6.98 -22.23
C TRP A 208 7.47 -6.53 -22.45
N SER A 209 6.71 -7.29 -23.26
CA SER A 209 5.28 -7.05 -23.44
C SER A 209 4.46 -7.32 -22.17
N ALA A 210 4.84 -8.28 -21.35
CA ALA A 210 4.19 -8.56 -20.06
C ALA A 210 4.55 -7.52 -19.00
N ALA A 211 5.71 -6.86 -19.13
CA ALA A 211 6.17 -5.79 -18.25
C ALA A 211 5.55 -4.41 -18.58
N ASN A 212 4.66 -4.31 -19.58
CA ASN A 212 4.03 -3.05 -19.97
C ASN A 212 2.76 -2.79 -19.13
N PRO A 213 2.72 -1.74 -18.28
CA PRO A 213 1.56 -1.44 -17.44
C PRO A 213 0.29 -1.11 -18.26
N LEU A 214 0.45 -0.56 -19.47
CA LEU A 214 -0.69 -0.25 -20.35
C LEU A 214 -1.38 -1.50 -20.90
N SER A 215 -0.65 -2.61 -21.07
CA SER A 215 -1.23 -3.88 -21.50
C SER A 215 -2.19 -4.47 -20.46
N SER A 216 -1.82 -4.35 -19.17
CA SER A 216 -2.65 -4.80 -18.05
C SER A 216 -3.94 -3.98 -17.93
N LEU A 217 -3.86 -2.65 -18.10
CA LEU A 217 -5.04 -1.79 -18.11
C LEU A 217 -5.97 -2.10 -19.30
N ARG A 218 -5.43 -2.35 -20.49
CA ARG A 218 -6.24 -2.75 -21.65
C ARG A 218 -6.91 -4.12 -21.46
N ALA A 219 -6.24 -5.05 -20.83
CA ALA A 219 -6.83 -6.36 -20.52
C ALA A 219 -8.01 -6.25 -19.55
N LEU A 220 -7.87 -5.45 -18.49
CA LEU A 220 -8.94 -5.16 -17.52
C LEU A 220 -10.14 -4.46 -18.18
N ALA A 221 -9.89 -3.48 -19.06
CA ALA A 221 -10.96 -2.75 -19.76
C ALA A 221 -11.77 -3.62 -20.72
N ARG A 222 -11.25 -4.78 -21.15
CA ARG A 222 -11.95 -5.72 -22.05
C ARG A 222 -12.87 -6.71 -21.32
N LEU A 223 -12.80 -6.80 -19.98
CA LEU A 223 -13.66 -7.69 -19.21
C LEU A 223 -15.10 -7.18 -19.26
N LYS A 224 -16.01 -7.99 -19.80
CA LYS A 224 -17.46 -7.67 -19.85
C LYS A 224 -18.01 -7.50 -18.43
N GLY A 225 -18.77 -6.43 -18.19
CA GLY A 225 -19.35 -6.10 -16.88
C GLY A 225 -18.45 -5.27 -15.95
N VAL A 226 -17.13 -5.31 -16.11
CA VAL A 226 -16.19 -4.49 -15.33
C VAL A 226 -16.05 -3.08 -15.91
N GLY A 227 -16.20 -2.92 -17.23
CA GLY A 227 -15.97 -1.66 -17.93
C GLY A 227 -16.81 -0.48 -17.41
N LEU A 228 -18.04 -0.71 -16.97
CA LEU A 228 -18.89 0.33 -16.38
C LEU A 228 -18.44 0.75 -14.97
N LEU A 229 -17.80 -0.15 -14.21
CA LEU A 229 -17.28 0.12 -12.87
C LEU A 229 -15.90 0.80 -12.91
N MET A 230 -15.15 0.70 -14.00
CA MET A 230 -13.81 1.27 -14.13
C MET A 230 -13.75 2.79 -13.93
N PRO A 231 -14.63 3.62 -14.53
CA PRO A 231 -14.67 5.05 -14.25
C PRO A 231 -14.96 5.36 -12.77
N VAL A 232 -15.85 4.61 -12.14
CA VAL A 232 -16.17 4.79 -10.71
C VAL A 232 -14.96 4.48 -9.86
N LEU A 233 -14.28 3.34 -10.12
CA LEU A 233 -13.04 2.97 -9.41
C LEU A 233 -11.95 4.02 -9.62
N ALA A 234 -11.80 4.54 -10.84
CA ALA A 234 -10.82 5.57 -11.16
C ALA A 234 -11.12 6.88 -10.41
N CYS A 235 -12.37 7.34 -10.40
CA CYS A 235 -12.77 8.55 -9.68
C CYS A 235 -12.60 8.40 -8.16
N VAL A 236 -13.03 7.25 -7.59
CA VAL A 236 -12.85 6.97 -6.15
C VAL A 236 -11.37 6.88 -5.80
N GLY A 237 -10.58 6.17 -6.60
CA GLY A 237 -9.13 6.09 -6.41
C GLY A 237 -8.48 7.47 -6.47
N LEU A 238 -8.82 8.29 -7.47
CA LEU A 238 -8.31 9.65 -7.60
C LEU A 238 -8.66 10.50 -6.37
N ALA A 239 -9.91 10.50 -5.93
CA ALA A 239 -10.35 11.24 -4.75
C ALA A 239 -9.60 10.78 -3.49
N GLN A 240 -9.45 9.48 -3.30
CA GLN A 240 -8.79 8.89 -2.14
C GLN A 240 -7.29 9.23 -2.11
N PHE A 241 -6.59 9.04 -3.23
CA PHE A 241 -5.16 9.37 -3.31
C PHE A 241 -4.90 10.87 -3.20
N THR A 242 -5.79 11.72 -3.75
CA THR A 242 -5.70 13.17 -3.58
C THR A 242 -5.81 13.51 -2.09
N LEU A 243 -6.82 12.98 -1.40
CA LEU A 243 -7.01 13.22 0.03
C LEU A 243 -5.77 12.80 0.85
N TYR A 244 -5.24 11.60 0.61
CA TYR A 244 -4.03 11.13 1.31
C TYR A 244 -2.81 12.00 1.04
N THR A 245 -2.62 12.44 -0.20
CA THR A 245 -1.47 13.25 -0.58
C THR A 245 -1.53 14.65 0.04
N VAL A 246 -2.71 15.29 0.04
CA VAL A 246 -2.83 16.67 0.53
C VAL A 246 -3.11 16.77 2.04
N TRP A 247 -3.45 15.67 2.72
CA TRP A 247 -3.93 15.65 4.10
C TRP A 247 -3.03 16.44 5.05
N VAL A 248 -1.75 16.11 5.09
CA VAL A 248 -0.80 16.74 6.01
C VAL A 248 -0.59 18.23 5.68
N LEU A 249 -0.50 18.60 4.40
CA LEU A 249 -0.40 20.00 3.99
C LEU A 249 -1.67 20.78 4.37
N TYR A 250 -2.84 20.19 4.09
CA TYR A 250 -4.13 20.80 4.42
C TYR A 250 -4.26 21.08 5.92
N THR A 251 -4.00 20.09 6.76
CA THR A 251 -4.11 20.23 8.22
C THR A 251 -3.05 21.17 8.80
N THR A 252 -1.84 21.14 8.24
CA THR A 252 -0.77 22.05 8.64
C THR A 252 -1.12 23.51 8.30
N PHE A 253 -1.57 23.79 7.07
CA PHE A 253 -1.85 25.15 6.65
C PHE A 253 -3.15 25.70 7.23
N LYS A 254 -4.17 24.84 7.44
CA LYS A 254 -5.47 25.28 7.95
C LYS A 254 -5.55 25.38 9.46
N PHE A 255 -4.94 24.45 10.18
CA PHE A 255 -5.05 24.31 11.64
C PHE A 255 -3.71 24.50 12.37
N GLY A 256 -2.60 24.72 11.65
CA GLY A 256 -1.27 24.83 12.26
C GLY A 256 -0.75 23.50 12.83
N TRP A 257 -1.24 22.35 12.38
CA TRP A 257 -0.84 21.06 12.92
C TRP A 257 0.61 20.74 12.55
N GLY A 258 1.37 20.32 13.56
CA GLY A 258 2.69 19.73 13.38
C GLY A 258 2.64 18.22 13.10
N PRO A 259 3.82 17.58 13.00
CA PRO A 259 3.94 16.13 12.75
C PRO A 259 3.16 15.27 13.76
N THR A 260 3.18 15.64 15.04
CA THR A 260 2.52 14.90 16.12
C THR A 260 1.00 14.86 15.96
N GLN A 261 0.36 16.01 15.72
CA GLN A 261 -1.10 16.09 15.51
C GLN A 261 -1.51 15.35 14.23
N ASN A 262 -0.71 15.50 13.18
CA ASN A 262 -0.91 14.77 11.93
C ASN A 262 -0.79 13.24 12.12
N GLY A 263 0.18 12.79 12.91
CA GLY A 263 0.34 11.38 13.27
C GLY A 263 -0.90 10.83 13.97
N TRP A 264 -1.44 11.55 14.97
CA TRP A 264 -2.66 11.15 15.67
C TRP A 264 -3.91 11.14 14.79
N SER A 265 -4.04 12.09 13.87
CA SER A 265 -5.18 12.11 12.94
C SER A 265 -5.17 10.90 11.99
N LEU A 266 -4.01 10.53 11.47
CA LEU A 266 -3.84 9.34 10.62
C LEU A 266 -4.07 8.04 11.40
N PHE A 267 -3.65 8.00 12.67
CA PHE A 267 -3.97 6.89 13.58
C PHE A 267 -5.48 6.73 13.77
N ALA A 268 -6.20 7.83 14.00
CA ALA A 268 -7.65 7.82 14.14
C ALA A 268 -8.32 7.27 12.86
N VAL A 269 -7.90 7.74 11.67
CA VAL A 269 -8.39 7.23 10.38
C VAL A 269 -8.14 5.73 10.26
N GLY A 270 -6.90 5.29 10.50
CA GLY A 270 -6.51 3.87 10.41
C GLY A 270 -7.28 2.98 11.41
N THR A 271 -7.43 3.45 12.64
CA THR A 271 -8.16 2.72 13.68
C THR A 271 -9.64 2.57 13.34
N VAL A 272 -10.29 3.65 12.89
CA VAL A 272 -11.68 3.61 12.46
C VAL A 272 -11.85 2.68 11.27
N ALA A 273 -10.96 2.76 10.28
CA ALA A 273 -10.99 1.87 9.12
C ALA A 273 -10.83 0.39 9.52
N ALA A 274 -9.91 0.08 10.42
CA ALA A 274 -9.70 -1.28 10.93
C ALA A 274 -10.93 -1.81 11.69
N LEU A 275 -11.54 -1.00 12.55
CA LEU A 275 -12.77 -1.36 13.28
C LEU A 275 -13.94 -1.60 12.32
N VAL A 276 -14.10 -0.73 11.32
CA VAL A 276 -15.18 -0.88 10.32
C VAL A 276 -14.98 -2.14 9.49
N GLN A 277 -13.78 -2.35 8.95
CA GLN A 277 -13.49 -3.50 8.09
C GLN A 277 -13.45 -4.82 8.88
N GLY A 278 -12.88 -4.83 10.08
CA GLY A 278 -12.71 -6.03 10.88
C GLY A 278 -13.96 -6.46 11.63
N VAL A 279 -14.79 -5.51 12.10
CA VAL A 279 -15.92 -5.79 13.00
C VAL A 279 -17.28 -5.49 12.37
N LEU A 280 -17.41 -4.33 11.72
CA LEU A 280 -18.72 -3.84 11.28
C LEU A 280 -19.09 -4.34 9.89
N LEU A 281 -18.17 -4.46 8.96
CA LEU A 281 -18.43 -4.81 7.55
C LEU A 281 -19.20 -6.11 7.42
N GLY A 282 -18.80 -7.16 8.15
CA GLY A 282 -19.50 -8.44 8.13
C GLY A 282 -20.95 -8.38 8.63
N ARG A 283 -21.24 -7.47 9.58
CA ARG A 283 -22.61 -7.23 10.07
C ARG A 283 -23.43 -6.40 9.07
N ILE A 284 -22.81 -5.38 8.48
CA ILE A 284 -23.46 -4.50 7.50
C ILE A 284 -23.86 -5.29 6.26
N LEU A 285 -23.00 -6.18 5.75
CA LEU A 285 -23.28 -7.02 4.58
C LEU A 285 -24.40 -8.04 4.80
N LYS A 286 -24.78 -8.33 6.05
CA LYS A 286 -25.98 -9.13 6.36
C LYS A 286 -27.28 -8.32 6.25
N LEU A 287 -27.21 -7.01 6.36
CA LEU A 287 -28.35 -6.10 6.38
C LEU A 287 -28.58 -5.38 5.05
N VAL A 288 -27.50 -5.16 4.29
CA VAL A 288 -27.50 -4.32 3.09
C VAL A 288 -26.81 -5.03 1.94
N THR A 289 -27.39 -4.97 0.73
CA THR A 289 -26.76 -5.52 -0.47
C THR A 289 -25.48 -4.75 -0.83
N PRO A 290 -24.48 -5.38 -1.49
CA PRO A 290 -23.24 -4.70 -1.89
C PRO A 290 -23.45 -3.44 -2.72
N GLN A 291 -24.48 -3.42 -3.59
CA GLN A 291 -24.83 -2.26 -4.41
C GLN A 291 -25.32 -1.08 -3.54
N ARG A 292 -26.27 -1.35 -2.62
CA ARG A 292 -26.76 -0.32 -1.69
C ARG A 292 -25.65 0.18 -0.77
N LEU A 293 -24.80 -0.74 -0.29
CA LEU A 293 -23.64 -0.37 0.53
C LEU A 293 -22.69 0.54 -0.24
N ALA A 294 -22.39 0.26 -1.51
CA ALA A 294 -21.53 1.10 -2.33
C ALA A 294 -22.08 2.54 -2.45
N VAL A 295 -23.37 2.69 -2.72
CA VAL A 295 -24.03 4.02 -2.81
C VAL A 295 -23.97 4.75 -1.46
N LEU A 296 -24.36 4.11 -0.37
CA LEU A 296 -24.34 4.72 0.96
C LEU A 296 -22.91 5.10 1.40
N ALA A 297 -21.93 4.26 1.07
CA ALA A 297 -20.52 4.52 1.37
C ALA A 297 -19.98 5.71 0.57
N LEU A 298 -20.32 5.81 -0.72
CA LEU A 298 -19.97 6.97 -1.56
C LEU A 298 -20.63 8.25 -1.07
N CYS A 299 -21.91 8.22 -0.68
CA CYS A 299 -22.59 9.38 -0.09
C CYS A 299 -21.92 9.80 1.24
N SER A 300 -21.59 8.83 2.11
CA SER A 300 -20.87 9.12 3.36
C SER A 300 -19.50 9.74 3.11
N ALA A 301 -18.73 9.20 2.17
CA ALA A 301 -17.43 9.75 1.79
C ALA A 301 -17.55 11.16 1.20
N MET A 302 -18.58 11.43 0.38
CA MET A 302 -18.85 12.76 -0.17
C MET A 302 -19.14 13.76 0.95
N VAL A 303 -20.03 13.42 1.89
CA VAL A 303 -20.36 14.28 3.03
C VAL A 303 -19.13 14.55 3.89
N ALA A 304 -18.30 13.52 4.15
CA ALA A 304 -17.06 13.67 4.90
C ALA A 304 -16.06 14.60 4.20
N ASN A 305 -15.87 14.47 2.87
CA ASN A 305 -14.97 15.34 2.11
C ASN A 305 -15.46 16.82 2.12
N ILE A 306 -16.76 17.04 2.00
CA ILE A 306 -17.35 18.40 2.16
C ILE A 306 -17.10 18.90 3.60
N GLY A 307 -17.33 18.04 4.59
CA GLY A 307 -17.09 18.36 5.99
C GLY A 307 -15.64 18.76 6.26
N TYR A 308 -14.66 18.04 5.71
CA TYR A 308 -13.25 18.43 5.80
C TYR A 308 -13.01 19.82 5.19
N GLY A 309 -13.62 20.12 4.04
CA GLY A 309 -13.52 21.46 3.43
C GLY A 309 -14.07 22.59 4.31
N LEU A 310 -15.18 22.33 4.99
CA LEU A 310 -15.91 23.30 5.83
C LEU A 310 -15.41 23.37 7.28
N ALA A 311 -14.63 22.39 7.76
CA ALA A 311 -14.11 22.38 9.13
C ALA A 311 -13.30 23.63 9.42
N THR A 312 -13.61 24.33 10.51
CA THR A 312 -12.92 25.53 10.98
C THR A 312 -11.98 25.24 12.14
N GLU A 313 -12.26 24.18 12.90
CA GLU A 313 -11.52 23.79 14.09
C GLU A 313 -10.95 22.36 13.94
N GLY A 314 -9.75 22.12 14.51
CA GLY A 314 -9.07 20.84 14.39
C GLY A 314 -9.84 19.65 14.99
N TRP A 315 -10.62 19.85 16.05
CA TRP A 315 -11.44 18.77 16.64
C TRP A 315 -12.54 18.28 15.70
N MET A 316 -13.04 19.14 14.79
CA MET A 316 -14.05 18.74 13.79
C MET A 316 -13.54 17.64 12.86
N ILE A 317 -12.23 17.61 12.59
CA ILE A 317 -11.59 16.58 11.80
C ILE A 317 -11.81 15.20 12.43
N TYR A 318 -11.60 15.09 13.75
CA TYR A 318 -11.81 13.81 14.46
C TYR A 318 -13.30 13.42 14.49
N ALA A 319 -14.19 14.39 14.65
CA ALA A 319 -15.64 14.13 14.59
C ALA A 319 -16.05 13.60 13.20
N ILE A 320 -15.55 14.20 12.11
CA ILE A 320 -15.84 13.74 10.74
C ILE A 320 -15.25 12.35 10.50
N ILE A 321 -14.04 12.06 10.96
CA ILE A 321 -13.44 10.72 10.87
C ILE A 321 -14.34 9.68 11.53
N LEU A 322 -14.85 9.97 12.73
CA LEU A 322 -15.75 9.08 13.47
C LEU A 322 -17.12 8.92 12.79
N MET A 323 -17.64 9.96 12.16
CA MET A 323 -18.93 9.91 11.44
C MET A 323 -18.81 9.18 10.09
N ASN A 324 -17.64 9.14 9.47
CA ASN A 324 -17.41 8.55 8.15
C ASN A 324 -17.23 7.02 8.19
N LEU A 325 -17.97 6.31 9.05
CA LEU A 325 -17.86 4.85 9.19
C LEU A 325 -18.16 4.12 7.87
N LEU A 326 -19.26 4.50 7.22
CA LEU A 326 -19.66 3.87 5.95
C LEU A 326 -18.68 4.19 4.82
N GLY A 327 -18.13 5.40 4.76
CA GLY A 327 -17.15 5.78 3.75
C GLY A 327 -15.90 4.88 3.76
N ASN A 328 -15.53 4.33 4.92
CA ASN A 328 -14.43 3.36 5.01
C ASN A 328 -14.74 1.99 4.34
N THR A 329 -15.99 1.75 3.94
CA THR A 329 -16.40 0.50 3.26
C THR A 329 -16.42 0.62 1.73
N VAL A 330 -16.18 1.81 1.14
CA VAL A 330 -16.24 2.06 -0.32
C VAL A 330 -15.39 1.04 -1.08
N GLY A 331 -14.13 0.85 -0.68
CA GLY A 331 -13.21 -0.07 -1.34
C GLY A 331 -13.73 -1.52 -1.33
N ALA A 332 -14.17 -2.00 -0.18
CA ALA A 332 -14.69 -3.37 -0.02
C ALA A 332 -16.00 -3.58 -0.82
N ALA A 333 -16.90 -2.61 -0.81
CA ALA A 333 -18.15 -2.69 -1.56
C ALA A 333 -17.92 -2.71 -3.08
N LEU A 334 -17.05 -1.83 -3.59
CA LEU A 334 -16.68 -1.80 -5.02
C LEU A 334 -15.94 -3.07 -5.45
N GLN A 335 -15.03 -3.58 -4.63
CA GLN A 335 -14.30 -4.83 -4.93
C GLN A 335 -15.24 -6.02 -4.99
N SER A 336 -16.25 -6.09 -4.11
CA SER A 336 -17.30 -7.11 -4.15
C SER A 336 -18.12 -7.05 -5.45
N LEU A 337 -18.46 -5.85 -5.94
CA LEU A 337 -19.17 -5.65 -7.19
C LEU A 337 -18.35 -6.08 -8.40
N VAL A 338 -17.05 -5.73 -8.44
CA VAL A 338 -16.13 -6.14 -9.51
C VAL A 338 -15.98 -7.67 -9.55
N SER A 339 -15.79 -8.29 -8.38
CA SER A 339 -15.68 -9.75 -8.29
C SER A 339 -16.95 -10.46 -8.74
N GLY A 340 -18.13 -9.93 -8.38
CA GLY A 340 -19.42 -10.46 -8.84
C GLY A 340 -19.65 -10.29 -10.34
N ALA A 341 -19.21 -9.18 -10.93
CA ALA A 341 -19.30 -8.93 -12.36
C ALA A 341 -18.36 -9.83 -13.18
N ALA A 342 -17.15 -10.11 -12.67
CA ALA A 342 -16.18 -10.98 -13.31
C ALA A 342 -16.65 -12.45 -13.32
N SER A 343 -17.16 -12.98 -12.21
CA SER A 343 -17.69 -14.34 -12.12
C SER A 343 -18.95 -14.56 -12.97
N GLY A 344 -19.79 -13.54 -13.12
CA GLY A 344 -20.97 -13.58 -14.01
C GLY A 344 -20.61 -13.64 -15.50
N SER A 345 -19.44 -13.10 -15.90
CA SER A 345 -18.98 -13.15 -17.29
C SER A 345 -18.43 -14.52 -17.71
N GLU A 346 -17.91 -15.29 -16.77
CA GLU A 346 -17.42 -16.67 -17.03
C GLU A 346 -18.59 -17.67 -17.11
N GLN A 347 -19.68 -17.47 -16.38
CA GLN A 347 -20.88 -18.31 -16.44
C GLN A 347 -21.72 -18.14 -17.73
N GLY A 348 -21.54 -17.03 -18.47
CA GLY A 348 -22.19 -16.79 -19.75
C GLY A 348 -21.47 -17.39 -20.96
N GLN A 349 -20.36 -18.14 -20.77
CA GLN A 349 -19.60 -18.82 -21.83
C GLN A 349 -19.76 -20.35 -21.81
N THR A 350 -20.55 -20.92 -20.90
CA THR A 350 -21.01 -22.31 -20.91
C THR A 350 -22.47 -22.37 -21.36
#